data_d0c626b25d3a0cc719cfa6844a2235a2
#
_entry.id   d0c626b25d3a0cc719cfa6844a2235a2
#
_cell.length_a   1.000
_cell.length_b   1.000
_cell.length_c   1.000
_cell.angle_alpha   90.00
_cell.angle_beta   90.00
_cell.angle_gamma   90.00
#
_symmetry.space_group_name_H-M   'P 1'
#
loop_
_entity.id
_entity.type
_entity.pdbx_description
1 polymer ?
#
loop_
_entity_poly.entity_id
_entity_poly.type
_entity_poly.pdbx_seq_one_letter_code
_entity_poly.pdbx_strand_id
1 'polypeptide(L)'
;MKLHKGIYKIVVETKDSESGKSYIDRDTKIDTRTLSSGVTVSPGIFVEPASSEASLDHQKDFFPLNLGGSILIGQRSGCLVQVASPDTATDIQLTWNIKSKKEADEDHPQEFLGEKYFQQFGSLLVRENPKRTFLSLVHDSKRSRIMYIPIPTDRLEMGSYQMTLTVTQGSLKSTKDFSFNIIWPLKPHSLSDFKLAVDALRHIATEEELDSMNAFSSSKSMNAFRIFWQKRSPDTTRAFNPAMAEYYRRTDESIKRFSSANESDGYRTDRGRIFILFGSPSITNRLLKPNSAPTEIWTYEKLKQRFIFTDQRKTGNYILIKMENY
;
A
#
# COMPACT_ATOMS: atom_id res chain seq x y z
N MET A 1 -4.78 25.66 -23.90
CA MET A 1 -4.49 25.25 -25.29
C MET A 1 -5.73 24.56 -25.85
N LYS A 2 -6.28 25.01 -26.97
CA LYS A 2 -7.37 24.32 -27.68
C LYS A 2 -6.77 23.51 -28.82
N LEU A 3 -6.93 22.16 -28.78
CA LEU A 3 -6.51 21.29 -29.87
C LEU A 3 -7.57 21.33 -30.99
N HIS A 4 -7.14 21.43 -32.23
CA HIS A 4 -8.01 21.26 -33.39
C HIS A 4 -8.38 19.77 -33.56
N LYS A 5 -9.37 19.46 -34.41
CA LYS A 5 -9.68 18.07 -34.72
C LYS A 5 -8.50 17.42 -35.45
N GLY A 6 -7.97 16.32 -34.91
CA GLY A 6 -6.80 15.64 -35.45
C GLY A 6 -6.35 14.47 -34.61
N ILE A 7 -5.34 13.74 -35.08
CA ILE A 7 -4.61 12.76 -34.30
C ILE A 7 -3.31 13.42 -33.82
N TYR A 8 -3.11 13.44 -32.52
CA TYR A 8 -1.93 13.99 -31.89
C TYR A 8 -1.10 12.87 -31.31
N LYS A 9 0.20 12.94 -31.54
CA LYS A 9 1.18 12.09 -30.86
C LYS A 9 1.74 12.90 -29.68
N ILE A 10 1.62 12.34 -28.48
CA ILE A 10 2.24 12.94 -27.30
C ILE A 10 3.56 12.24 -27.08
N VAL A 11 4.63 13.02 -26.98
CA VAL A 11 5.94 12.54 -26.56
C VAL A 11 6.18 13.08 -25.16
N VAL A 12 6.33 12.16 -24.21
CA VAL A 12 6.65 12.52 -22.81
C VAL A 12 8.09 12.13 -22.56
N GLU A 13 8.91 13.11 -22.24
CA GLU A 13 10.28 12.89 -21.80
C GLU A 13 10.35 13.09 -20.28
N THR A 14 10.74 12.04 -19.57
CA THR A 14 11.03 12.11 -18.13
C THR A 14 12.54 12.04 -17.96
N LYS A 15 13.13 13.08 -17.38
CA LYS A 15 14.56 13.15 -17.09
C LYS A 15 14.79 12.96 -15.61
N ASP A 16 15.64 12.00 -15.27
CA ASP A 16 16.14 11.82 -13.91
C ASP A 16 17.17 12.91 -13.62
N SER A 17 16.89 13.72 -12.60
CA SER A 17 17.74 14.85 -12.21
C SER A 17 19.10 14.44 -11.63
N GLU A 18 19.21 13.23 -11.08
CA GLU A 18 20.43 12.73 -10.44
C GLU A 18 21.34 12.01 -11.46
N SER A 19 20.79 11.12 -12.25
CA SER A 19 21.56 10.33 -13.23
C SER A 19 21.65 10.97 -14.61
N GLY A 20 20.85 12.00 -14.89
CA GLY A 20 20.75 12.64 -16.22
C GLY A 20 20.13 11.78 -17.30
N LYS A 21 19.66 10.56 -16.98
CA LYS A 21 19.03 9.65 -17.95
C LYS A 21 17.65 10.14 -18.33
N SER A 22 17.31 10.04 -19.60
CA SER A 22 15.98 10.36 -20.15
C SER A 22 15.24 9.10 -20.54
N TYR A 23 13.95 9.06 -20.21
CA TYR A 23 12.99 8.06 -20.66
C TYR A 23 11.95 8.75 -21.53
N ILE A 24 11.78 8.27 -22.76
CA ILE A 24 10.87 8.88 -23.72
C ILE A 24 9.75 7.90 -24.05
N ASP A 25 8.51 8.26 -23.65
CA ASP A 25 7.29 7.60 -24.11
C ASP A 25 6.82 8.29 -25.41
N ARG A 26 6.68 7.50 -26.49
CA ARG A 26 6.26 7.96 -27.82
C ARG A 26 4.95 7.33 -28.29
N ASP A 27 4.33 6.48 -27.49
CA ASP A 27 3.24 5.63 -27.95
C ASP A 27 1.85 6.21 -27.64
N THR A 28 1.79 7.23 -26.79
CA THR A 28 0.53 7.89 -26.45
C THR A 28 0.00 8.70 -27.63
N LYS A 29 -1.18 8.33 -28.14
CA LYS A 29 -1.90 9.05 -29.20
C LYS A 29 -3.22 9.58 -28.66
N ILE A 30 -3.57 10.82 -29.02
CA ILE A 30 -4.88 11.43 -28.75
C ILE A 30 -5.57 11.68 -30.10
N ASP A 31 -6.73 11.08 -30.29
CA ASP A 31 -7.58 11.34 -31.45
C ASP A 31 -8.73 12.26 -31.04
N THR A 32 -8.72 13.48 -31.57
CA THR A 32 -9.74 14.52 -31.31
C THR A 32 -10.75 14.67 -32.47
N ARG A 33 -10.69 13.81 -33.52
CA ARG A 33 -11.51 13.94 -34.71
C ARG A 33 -12.95 13.51 -34.49
N THR A 34 -13.16 12.54 -33.62
CA THR A 34 -14.48 11.96 -33.39
C THR A 34 -15.00 12.34 -32.02
N LEU A 35 -15.98 13.26 -32.02
CA LEU A 35 -17.06 13.15 -31.04
C LEU A 35 -17.88 11.94 -31.53
N SER A 36 -17.66 10.78 -30.94
CA SER A 36 -18.46 9.59 -31.26
C SER A 36 -19.93 9.89 -31.05
N SER A 37 -20.80 9.34 -31.91
CA SER A 37 -22.26 9.34 -31.71
C SER A 37 -22.69 8.54 -30.47
N GLY A 38 -21.73 8.02 -29.69
CA GLY A 38 -21.95 7.21 -28.51
C GLY A 38 -21.35 7.79 -27.23
N VAL A 39 -21.55 7.05 -26.14
CA VAL A 39 -20.89 7.35 -24.85
C VAL A 39 -19.42 7.02 -24.94
N THR A 40 -18.56 7.94 -24.53
CA THR A 40 -17.10 7.75 -24.50
C THR A 40 -16.55 7.92 -23.10
N VAL A 41 -15.57 7.07 -22.76
CA VAL A 41 -14.85 7.09 -21.49
C VAL A 41 -13.39 7.44 -21.74
N SER A 42 -12.87 8.45 -21.04
CA SER A 42 -11.46 8.85 -21.12
C SER A 42 -10.54 7.76 -20.55
N PRO A 43 -9.22 7.82 -20.80
CA PRO A 43 -8.25 7.15 -19.94
C PRO A 43 -8.48 7.50 -18.47
N GLY A 44 -8.32 6.49 -17.59
CA GLY A 44 -8.47 6.67 -16.15
C GLY A 44 -7.22 7.29 -15.52
N ILE A 45 -7.43 8.15 -14.54
CA ILE A 45 -6.35 8.72 -13.72
C ILE A 45 -6.53 8.19 -12.31
N PHE A 46 -5.55 7.44 -11.82
CA PHE A 46 -5.56 7.00 -10.42
C PHE A 46 -5.18 8.15 -9.50
N VAL A 47 -5.97 8.34 -8.45
CA VAL A 47 -5.87 9.50 -7.58
C VAL A 47 -6.10 9.14 -6.11
N GLU A 48 -5.55 9.97 -5.23
CA GLU A 48 -5.86 10.02 -3.81
C GLU A 48 -6.75 11.25 -3.54
N PRO A 49 -7.89 11.13 -2.82
CA PRO A 49 -8.67 12.28 -2.39
C PRO A 49 -7.84 13.21 -1.48
N ALA A 50 -7.88 14.51 -1.71
CA ALA A 50 -7.09 15.48 -0.94
C ALA A 50 -7.55 15.62 0.52
N SER A 51 -8.80 15.30 0.82
CA SER A 51 -9.36 15.29 2.18
C SER A 51 -9.73 13.88 2.60
N SER A 52 -9.30 13.48 3.79
CA SER A 52 -9.67 12.20 4.40
C SER A 52 -11.06 12.24 5.06
N GLU A 53 -11.54 13.43 5.42
CA GLU A 53 -12.74 13.63 6.25
C GLU A 53 -13.97 14.01 5.44
N ALA A 54 -13.78 14.58 4.24
CA ALA A 54 -14.91 14.98 3.41
C ALA A 54 -15.64 13.75 2.84
N SER A 55 -16.97 13.78 2.89
CA SER A 55 -17.79 12.91 2.05
C SER A 55 -17.30 13.03 0.60
N LEU A 56 -17.21 11.91 -0.11
CA LEU A 56 -16.74 11.89 -1.50
C LEU A 56 -17.60 12.78 -2.42
N ASP A 57 -18.86 13.03 -2.04
CA ASP A 57 -19.78 13.93 -2.76
C ASP A 57 -19.32 15.40 -2.73
N HIS A 58 -18.52 15.78 -1.74
CA HIS A 58 -17.99 17.12 -1.56
C HIS A 58 -16.51 17.25 -1.94
N GLN A 59 -15.89 16.14 -2.36
CA GLN A 59 -14.48 16.11 -2.73
C GLN A 59 -14.26 16.84 -4.05
N LYS A 60 -13.48 17.91 -4.03
CA LYS A 60 -13.17 18.73 -5.22
C LYS A 60 -11.75 18.56 -5.71
N ASP A 61 -10.81 18.22 -4.83
CA ASP A 61 -9.40 18.16 -5.11
C ASP A 61 -8.85 16.75 -4.93
N PHE A 62 -7.99 16.33 -5.84
CA PHE A 62 -7.38 15.00 -5.87
C PHE A 62 -5.90 15.10 -6.18
N PHE A 63 -5.10 14.27 -5.56
CA PHE A 63 -3.69 14.09 -5.89
C PHE A 63 -3.52 12.96 -6.89
N PRO A 64 -2.98 13.21 -8.09
CA PRO A 64 -2.67 12.12 -9.02
C PRO A 64 -1.59 11.21 -8.44
N LEU A 65 -1.76 9.91 -8.62
CA LEU A 65 -0.77 8.91 -8.22
C LEU A 65 0.27 8.76 -9.32
N ASN A 66 1.51 9.18 -9.04
CA ASN A 66 2.59 9.23 -10.03
C ASN A 66 3.39 7.92 -10.15
N LEU A 67 2.83 6.80 -9.72
CA LEU A 67 3.53 5.52 -9.63
C LEU A 67 3.22 4.56 -10.81
N GLY A 68 2.96 5.09 -12.00
CA GLY A 68 2.72 4.28 -13.20
C GLY A 68 1.52 3.32 -13.05
N GLY A 69 0.43 3.78 -12.44
CA GLY A 69 -0.74 2.95 -12.12
C GLY A 69 -0.56 2.10 -10.86
N SER A 70 0.45 2.36 -10.04
CA SER A 70 0.64 1.68 -8.76
C SER A 70 -0.02 2.45 -7.61
N ILE A 71 -0.65 1.71 -6.72
CA ILE A 71 -1.34 2.21 -5.52
C ILE A 71 -0.67 1.56 -4.32
N LEU A 72 -0.40 2.34 -3.27
CA LEU A 72 0.17 1.79 -2.04
C LEU A 72 -0.90 0.98 -1.28
N ILE A 73 -0.49 -0.15 -0.73
CA ILE A 73 -1.39 -0.98 0.08
C ILE A 73 -1.97 -0.16 1.23
N GLY A 74 -3.29 -0.24 1.41
CA GLY A 74 -4.01 0.53 2.43
C GLY A 74 -4.18 2.03 2.14
N GLN A 75 -3.65 2.55 1.01
CA GLN A 75 -3.84 3.94 0.60
C GLN A 75 -5.25 4.14 0.04
N ARG A 76 -5.97 5.13 0.57
CA ARG A 76 -7.28 5.52 0.04
C ARG A 76 -7.12 6.06 -1.38
N SER A 77 -7.72 5.40 -2.35
CA SER A 77 -7.52 5.71 -3.76
C SER A 77 -8.78 5.49 -4.59
N GLY A 78 -8.79 6.07 -5.76
CA GLY A 78 -9.83 5.86 -6.75
C GLY A 78 -9.35 6.15 -8.16
N CYS A 79 -10.24 5.93 -9.11
CA CYS A 79 -10.02 6.23 -10.52
C CYS A 79 -10.94 7.37 -10.94
N LEU A 80 -10.37 8.45 -11.49
CA LEU A 80 -11.10 9.52 -12.15
C LEU A 80 -11.20 9.21 -13.64
N VAL A 81 -12.42 9.26 -14.18
CA VAL A 81 -12.68 9.18 -15.61
C VAL A 81 -13.59 10.30 -16.03
N GLN A 82 -13.41 10.77 -17.25
CA GLN A 82 -14.33 11.70 -17.89
C GLN A 82 -15.22 10.93 -18.85
N VAL A 83 -16.52 11.09 -18.68
CA VAL A 83 -17.51 10.47 -19.55
C VAL A 83 -18.17 11.59 -20.37
N ALA A 84 -18.06 11.48 -21.68
CA ALA A 84 -18.76 12.36 -22.60
C ALA A 84 -19.90 11.61 -23.30
N SER A 85 -21.05 12.28 -23.39
CA SER A 85 -22.24 11.73 -24.00
C SER A 85 -22.91 12.78 -24.90
N PRO A 86 -23.50 12.38 -26.03
CA PRO A 86 -24.30 13.26 -26.88
C PRO A 86 -25.58 13.72 -26.17
N ASP A 87 -26.14 12.93 -25.28
CA ASP A 87 -27.33 13.25 -24.51
C ASP A 87 -26.97 13.64 -23.07
N THR A 88 -27.35 14.84 -22.66
CA THR A 88 -27.12 15.36 -21.31
C THR A 88 -28.32 15.18 -20.38
N ALA A 89 -29.47 14.82 -20.91
CA ALA A 89 -30.72 14.69 -20.15
C ALA A 89 -30.90 13.30 -19.55
N THR A 90 -30.42 12.26 -20.25
CA THR A 90 -30.53 10.88 -19.76
C THR A 90 -29.42 10.56 -18.76
N ASP A 91 -29.79 9.85 -17.71
CA ASP A 91 -28.83 9.43 -16.70
C ASP A 91 -27.84 8.39 -17.24
N ILE A 92 -26.61 8.48 -16.75
CA ILE A 92 -25.56 7.53 -17.04
C ILE A 92 -25.45 6.57 -15.86
N GLN A 93 -25.49 5.28 -16.16
CA GLN A 93 -25.17 4.23 -15.19
C GLN A 93 -23.74 3.73 -15.42
N LEU A 94 -23.02 3.50 -14.34
CA LEU A 94 -21.66 2.98 -14.36
C LEU A 94 -21.57 1.78 -13.43
N THR A 95 -21.04 0.70 -13.97
CA THR A 95 -20.65 -0.49 -13.19
C THR A 95 -19.17 -0.73 -13.37
N TRP A 96 -18.55 -1.31 -12.36
CA TRP A 96 -17.13 -1.65 -12.43
C TRP A 96 -16.85 -3.03 -11.85
N ASN A 97 -15.81 -3.66 -12.38
CA ASN A 97 -15.30 -4.94 -11.95
C ASN A 97 -13.77 -4.85 -11.81
N ILE A 98 -13.23 -5.31 -10.69
CA ILE A 98 -11.80 -5.42 -10.46
C ILE A 98 -11.44 -6.89 -10.28
N LYS A 99 -10.52 -7.39 -11.11
CA LYS A 99 -10.02 -8.78 -11.08
C LYS A 99 -8.52 -8.80 -10.86
N SER A 100 -8.05 -9.75 -10.05
CA SER A 100 -6.63 -10.07 -9.97
C SER A 100 -6.14 -10.63 -11.30
N LYS A 101 -4.94 -10.22 -11.74
CA LYS A 101 -4.25 -10.79 -12.92
C LYS A 101 -3.43 -12.04 -12.58
N LYS A 102 -3.24 -12.37 -11.32
CA LYS A 102 -2.69 -13.68 -10.96
C LYS A 102 -3.69 -14.73 -11.38
N GLU A 103 -3.18 -15.85 -11.94
CA GLU A 103 -3.98 -17.07 -12.09
C GLU A 103 -4.63 -17.34 -10.74
N ALA A 104 -5.94 -17.59 -10.79
CA ALA A 104 -6.74 -17.79 -9.60
C ALA A 104 -6.10 -18.92 -8.78
N ASP A 105 -5.65 -18.61 -7.60
CA ASP A 105 -5.55 -19.60 -6.53
C ASP A 105 -7.00 -20.07 -6.36
N GLU A 106 -7.29 -21.34 -6.61
CA GLU A 106 -8.67 -21.86 -6.68
C GLU A 106 -9.50 -21.52 -5.44
N ASP A 107 -8.83 -21.22 -4.33
CA ASP A 107 -9.48 -20.89 -3.07
C ASP A 107 -9.86 -19.39 -2.92
N HIS A 108 -9.31 -18.44 -3.70
CA HIS A 108 -9.55 -17.00 -3.48
C HIS A 108 -9.49 -16.19 -4.79
N PRO A 109 -10.49 -16.27 -5.67
CA PRO A 109 -10.60 -15.33 -6.78
C PRO A 109 -10.90 -13.94 -6.20
N GLN A 110 -9.90 -13.04 -6.21
CA GLN A 110 -10.14 -11.66 -5.84
C GLN A 110 -10.82 -10.93 -7.00
N GLU A 111 -12.13 -11.03 -7.02
CA GLU A 111 -13.00 -10.28 -7.91
C GLU A 111 -13.92 -9.39 -7.09
N PHE A 112 -13.90 -8.09 -7.40
CA PHE A 112 -14.73 -7.10 -6.74
C PHE A 112 -15.63 -6.43 -7.77
N LEU A 113 -16.92 -6.50 -7.52
CA LEU A 113 -17.95 -5.86 -8.32
C LEU A 113 -18.51 -4.66 -7.58
N GLY A 114 -18.84 -3.59 -8.29
CA GLY A 114 -19.45 -2.43 -7.67
C GLY A 114 -20.15 -1.51 -8.67
N GLU A 115 -21.06 -0.75 -8.10
CA GLU A 115 -21.84 0.28 -8.79
C GLU A 115 -21.66 1.65 -8.13
N LYS A 116 -20.90 1.69 -7.03
CA LYS A 116 -20.67 2.93 -6.28
C LYS A 116 -19.68 3.81 -7.03
N TYR A 117 -20.13 5.02 -7.38
CA TYR A 117 -19.31 6.08 -7.95
C TYR A 117 -19.89 7.43 -7.56
N PHE A 118 -19.09 8.48 -7.73
CA PHE A 118 -19.50 9.88 -7.56
C PHE A 118 -19.36 10.57 -8.89
N GLN A 119 -20.34 11.39 -9.27
CA GLN A 119 -20.31 12.10 -10.52
C GLN A 119 -20.57 13.60 -10.33
N GLN A 120 -19.93 14.41 -11.15
CA GLN A 120 -20.15 15.84 -11.24
C GLN A 120 -20.01 16.30 -12.69
N PHE A 121 -20.92 17.19 -13.12
CA PHE A 121 -20.73 17.89 -14.39
C PHE A 121 -19.54 18.84 -14.28
N GLY A 122 -18.65 18.79 -15.25
CA GLY A 122 -17.51 19.69 -15.27
C GLY A 122 -16.28 19.14 -15.96
N SER A 123 -15.16 19.74 -15.64
CA SER A 123 -13.84 19.43 -16.16
C SER A 123 -12.83 19.30 -15.02
N LEU A 124 -11.73 18.61 -15.32
CA LEU A 124 -10.56 18.54 -14.43
C LEU A 124 -9.59 19.65 -14.81
N LEU A 125 -9.20 20.47 -13.84
CA LEU A 125 -8.11 21.42 -13.97
C LEU A 125 -6.90 20.94 -13.19
N VAL A 126 -5.75 20.95 -13.86
CA VAL A 126 -4.46 20.76 -13.20
C VAL A 126 -4.10 22.04 -12.46
N ARG A 127 -3.84 21.93 -11.19
CA ARG A 127 -3.35 23.03 -10.34
C ARG A 127 -2.04 22.60 -9.69
N GLU A 128 -1.17 23.55 -9.49
CA GLU A 128 0.13 23.35 -8.85
C GLU A 128 0.27 24.28 -7.64
N ASN A 129 0.80 23.73 -6.58
CA ASN A 129 1.36 24.50 -5.50
C ASN A 129 2.85 24.10 -5.33
N PRO A 130 3.67 24.85 -4.57
CA PRO A 130 5.10 24.56 -4.45
C PRO A 130 5.47 23.15 -3.96
N LYS A 131 4.49 22.40 -3.43
CA LYS A 131 4.73 21.07 -2.85
C LYS A 131 4.12 19.94 -3.69
N ARG A 132 3.01 20.18 -4.41
CA ARG A 132 2.26 19.12 -5.10
C ARG A 132 1.44 19.65 -6.26
N THR A 133 1.31 18.81 -7.29
CA THR A 133 0.30 18.95 -8.33
C THR A 133 -0.99 18.30 -7.87
N PHE A 134 -2.14 18.91 -8.15
CA PHE A 134 -3.45 18.35 -7.86
C PHE A 134 -4.45 18.61 -8.98
N LEU A 135 -5.46 17.77 -9.04
CA LEU A 135 -6.57 17.88 -9.99
C LEU A 135 -7.77 18.45 -9.25
N SER A 136 -8.28 19.59 -9.72
CA SER A 136 -9.48 20.20 -9.17
C SER A 136 -10.67 19.97 -10.10
N LEU A 137 -11.79 19.54 -9.52
CA LEU A 137 -13.07 19.50 -10.20
C LEU A 137 -13.62 20.91 -10.31
N VAL A 138 -13.89 21.35 -11.54
CA VAL A 138 -14.54 22.62 -11.82
C VAL A 138 -15.89 22.36 -12.44
N HIS A 139 -16.93 22.85 -11.78
CA HIS A 139 -18.30 22.74 -12.31
C HIS A 139 -18.39 23.51 -13.63
N ASP A 140 -18.89 22.84 -14.66
CA ASP A 140 -19.08 23.40 -15.99
C ASP A 140 -20.40 22.84 -16.55
N SER A 141 -21.20 23.66 -17.16
CA SER A 141 -22.46 23.28 -17.81
C SER A 141 -22.27 22.44 -19.09
N LYS A 142 -21.05 21.99 -19.38
CA LYS A 142 -20.74 21.25 -20.58
C LYS A 142 -21.16 19.78 -20.50
N ARG A 143 -21.17 19.11 -21.66
CA ARG A 143 -21.63 17.74 -21.91
C ARG A 143 -20.73 16.65 -21.34
N SER A 144 -19.80 16.95 -20.45
CA SER A 144 -18.92 15.96 -19.84
C SER A 144 -19.19 15.84 -18.34
N ARG A 145 -19.13 14.61 -17.86
CA ARG A 145 -19.24 14.28 -16.45
C ARG A 145 -17.92 13.70 -15.99
N ILE A 146 -17.42 14.16 -14.88
CA ILE A 146 -16.29 13.52 -14.19
C ILE A 146 -16.86 12.53 -13.19
N MET A 147 -16.36 11.30 -13.25
CA MET A 147 -16.76 10.24 -12.35
C MET A 147 -15.54 9.81 -11.53
N TYR A 148 -15.72 9.76 -10.23
CA TYR A 148 -14.75 9.18 -9.30
C TYR A 148 -15.24 7.79 -8.87
N ILE A 149 -14.44 6.79 -9.11
CA ILE A 149 -14.71 5.40 -8.76
C ILE A 149 -13.76 5.02 -7.62
N PRO A 150 -14.26 4.81 -6.39
CA PRO A 150 -13.43 4.39 -5.28
C PRO A 150 -12.91 2.97 -5.52
N ILE A 151 -11.61 2.76 -5.29
CA ILE A 151 -10.99 1.44 -5.33
C ILE A 151 -10.97 0.89 -3.91
N PRO A 152 -11.45 -0.34 -3.66
CA PRO A 152 -11.49 -0.95 -2.33
C PRO A 152 -10.09 -1.42 -1.89
N THR A 153 -9.12 -0.50 -1.81
CA THR A 153 -7.70 -0.77 -1.50
C THR A 153 -7.48 -1.37 -0.12
N ASP A 154 -8.45 -1.22 0.78
CA ASP A 154 -8.50 -1.87 2.08
C ASP A 154 -8.72 -3.38 2.00
N ARG A 155 -9.29 -3.87 0.90
CA ARG A 155 -9.58 -5.30 0.65
C ARG A 155 -8.62 -5.94 -0.34
N LEU A 156 -7.87 -5.15 -1.10
CA LEU A 156 -6.96 -5.65 -2.13
C LEU A 156 -5.61 -6.04 -1.54
N GLU A 157 -5.18 -7.25 -1.81
CA GLU A 157 -3.82 -7.71 -1.51
C GLU A 157 -2.80 -7.13 -2.50
N MET A 158 -1.51 -7.33 -2.22
CA MET A 158 -0.46 -6.97 -3.17
C MET A 158 -0.59 -7.79 -4.45
N GLY A 159 -0.55 -7.11 -5.59
CA GLY A 159 -0.65 -7.77 -6.89
C GLY A 159 -1.04 -6.84 -8.01
N SER A 160 -1.18 -7.43 -9.20
CA SER A 160 -1.62 -6.76 -10.42
C SER A 160 -3.11 -7.00 -10.63
N TYR A 161 -3.82 -5.94 -10.98
CA TYR A 161 -5.27 -5.95 -11.13
C TYR A 161 -5.68 -5.34 -12.47
N GLN A 162 -6.82 -5.79 -12.97
CA GLN A 162 -7.53 -5.18 -14.08
C GLN A 162 -8.88 -4.68 -13.59
N MET A 163 -9.16 -3.41 -13.84
CA MET A 163 -10.45 -2.79 -13.58
C MET A 163 -11.15 -2.59 -14.92
N THR A 164 -12.34 -3.16 -15.06
CA THR A 164 -13.20 -2.97 -16.22
C THR A 164 -14.35 -2.05 -15.83
N LEU A 165 -14.48 -0.92 -16.51
CA LEU A 165 -15.60 0.00 -16.38
C LEU A 165 -16.59 -0.22 -17.51
N THR A 166 -17.87 -0.32 -17.17
CA THR A 166 -18.97 -0.34 -18.13
C THR A 166 -19.87 0.84 -17.87
N VAL A 167 -20.02 1.68 -18.87
CA VAL A 167 -20.90 2.87 -18.86
C VAL A 167 -22.04 2.64 -19.81
N THR A 168 -23.28 2.83 -19.35
CA THR A 168 -24.50 2.70 -20.14
C THR A 168 -25.33 3.97 -20.07
N GLN A 169 -25.94 4.32 -21.20
CA GLN A 169 -26.91 5.42 -21.30
C GLN A 169 -27.98 5.06 -22.35
N GLY A 170 -29.16 4.70 -21.88
CA GLY A 170 -30.19 4.11 -22.76
C GLY A 170 -29.68 2.84 -23.45
N SER A 171 -29.67 2.83 -24.79
CA SER A 171 -29.12 1.73 -25.60
C SER A 171 -27.61 1.82 -25.86
N LEU A 172 -26.97 2.92 -25.50
CA LEU A 172 -25.55 3.14 -25.71
C LEU A 172 -24.74 2.52 -24.58
N LYS A 173 -23.67 1.80 -24.95
CA LYS A 173 -22.75 1.13 -23.99
C LYS A 173 -21.31 1.38 -24.40
N SER A 174 -20.47 1.65 -23.41
CA SER A 174 -19.02 1.77 -23.58
C SER A 174 -18.32 1.01 -22.46
N THR A 175 -17.29 0.23 -22.81
CA THR A 175 -16.49 -0.52 -21.83
C THR A 175 -15.03 -0.10 -21.97
N LYS A 176 -14.34 0.06 -20.84
CA LYS A 176 -12.94 0.47 -20.78
C LYS A 176 -12.21 -0.29 -19.70
N ASP A 177 -11.01 -0.78 -20.05
CA ASP A 177 -10.13 -1.52 -19.14
C ASP A 177 -8.97 -0.64 -18.68
N PHE A 178 -8.63 -0.78 -17.40
CA PHE A 178 -7.50 -0.14 -16.76
C PHE A 178 -6.70 -1.17 -15.96
N SER A 179 -5.38 -1.09 -16.05
CA SER A 179 -4.50 -1.94 -15.25
C SER A 179 -3.88 -1.12 -14.13
N PHE A 180 -3.78 -1.71 -12.95
CA PHE A 180 -3.09 -1.11 -11.82
C PHE A 180 -2.46 -2.18 -10.93
N ASN A 181 -1.56 -1.74 -10.04
CA ASN A 181 -0.90 -2.63 -9.10
C ASN A 181 -1.12 -2.13 -7.67
N ILE A 182 -1.33 -3.06 -6.74
CA ILE A 182 -1.20 -2.77 -5.31
C ILE A 182 0.21 -3.15 -4.88
N ILE A 183 0.96 -2.18 -4.39
CA ILE A 183 2.37 -2.35 -4.02
C ILE A 183 2.63 -1.99 -2.55
N TRP A 184 3.63 -2.63 -1.98
CA TRP A 184 4.15 -2.33 -0.66
C TRP A 184 5.66 -2.07 -0.74
N PRO A 185 6.10 -0.83 -1.05
CA PRO A 185 7.50 -0.51 -1.32
C PRO A 185 8.42 -0.78 -0.13
N LEU A 186 7.91 -0.58 1.09
CA LEU A 186 8.64 -0.79 2.35
C LEU A 186 8.24 -2.12 3.02
N LYS A 187 7.92 -3.15 2.22
CA LYS A 187 7.67 -4.48 2.75
C LYS A 187 8.91 -4.96 3.50
N PRO A 188 8.79 -5.39 4.76
CA PRO A 188 9.90 -5.94 5.51
C PRO A 188 10.57 -7.10 4.77
N HIS A 189 11.91 -7.13 4.80
CA HIS A 189 12.69 -8.15 4.10
C HIS A 189 12.40 -9.54 4.66
N SER A 190 12.24 -9.65 5.99
CA SER A 190 11.88 -10.89 6.67
C SER A 190 10.55 -11.51 6.19
N LEU A 191 9.63 -10.73 5.62
CA LEU A 191 8.43 -11.26 4.96
C LEU A 191 8.66 -11.81 3.55
N SER A 192 9.85 -11.66 2.99
CA SER A 192 10.20 -12.20 1.67
C SER A 192 10.78 -13.61 1.74
N ASP A 193 11.22 -14.02 2.94
CA ASP A 193 11.66 -15.39 3.27
C ASP A 193 10.65 -15.98 4.26
N PHE A 194 9.85 -16.94 3.79
CA PHE A 194 8.80 -17.55 4.61
C PHE A 194 9.34 -18.26 5.85
N LYS A 195 10.50 -18.93 5.73
CA LYS A 195 11.12 -19.62 6.85
C LYS A 195 11.56 -18.64 7.93
N LEU A 196 12.19 -17.53 7.52
CA LEU A 196 12.57 -16.46 8.44
C LEU A 196 11.32 -15.81 9.06
N ALA A 197 10.28 -15.57 8.26
CA ALA A 197 9.01 -14.99 8.75
C ALA A 197 8.41 -15.86 9.85
N VAL A 198 8.32 -17.18 9.65
CA VAL A 198 7.79 -18.11 10.65
C VAL A 198 8.70 -18.20 11.87
N ASP A 199 10.01 -18.32 11.68
CA ASP A 199 10.95 -18.45 12.81
C ASP A 199 10.94 -17.18 13.70
N ALA A 200 10.77 -16.01 13.13
CA ALA A 200 10.65 -14.76 13.90
C ALA A 200 9.43 -14.73 14.82
N LEU A 201 8.38 -15.52 14.54
CA LEU A 201 7.17 -15.57 15.37
C LEU A 201 7.35 -16.24 16.74
N ARG A 202 8.50 -16.87 17.00
CA ARG A 202 8.85 -17.54 18.27
C ARG A 202 8.59 -16.70 19.53
N HIS A 203 8.49 -15.37 19.39
CA HIS A 203 8.27 -14.47 20.52
C HIS A 203 6.80 -14.22 20.84
N ILE A 204 5.89 -14.59 19.93
CA ILE A 204 4.44 -14.30 20.05
C ILE A 204 3.55 -15.49 19.67
N ALA A 205 4.07 -16.53 19.03
CA ALA A 205 3.32 -17.71 18.64
C ALA A 205 3.50 -18.82 19.68
N THR A 206 2.49 -19.68 19.81
CA THR A 206 2.60 -20.93 20.56
C THR A 206 3.37 -21.99 19.72
N GLU A 207 3.86 -23.05 20.38
CA GLU A 207 4.52 -24.17 19.69
C GLU A 207 3.58 -24.79 18.65
N GLU A 208 2.30 -25.00 18.98
CA GLU A 208 1.28 -25.54 18.07
C GLU A 208 1.06 -24.65 16.84
N GLU A 209 1.04 -23.32 17.02
CA GLU A 209 0.94 -22.37 15.92
C GLU A 209 2.18 -22.46 15.02
N LEU A 210 3.39 -22.53 15.57
CA LEU A 210 4.63 -22.68 14.80
C LEU A 210 4.67 -24.01 14.06
N ASP A 211 4.30 -25.11 14.71
CA ASP A 211 4.25 -26.44 14.10
C ASP A 211 3.28 -26.47 12.91
N SER A 212 2.12 -25.83 13.04
CA SER A 212 1.16 -25.73 11.95
C SER A 212 1.69 -24.98 10.72
N MET A 213 2.63 -24.03 10.93
CA MET A 213 3.27 -23.27 9.85
C MET A 213 4.48 -24.01 9.26
N ASN A 214 5.11 -24.92 10.01
CA ASN A 214 6.31 -25.65 9.59
C ASN A 214 6.03 -27.04 9.00
N ALA A 215 4.90 -27.67 9.36
CA ALA A 215 4.64 -29.10 9.13
C ALA A 215 4.04 -29.44 7.75
N PHE A 216 3.60 -28.45 6.94
CA PHE A 216 2.77 -28.71 5.77
C PHE A 216 3.41 -28.28 4.44
N SER A 217 2.77 -28.72 3.33
CA SER A 217 3.05 -28.19 2.01
C SER A 217 2.90 -26.65 2.00
N SER A 218 3.62 -25.98 1.12
CA SER A 218 3.74 -24.52 1.09
C SER A 218 2.39 -23.75 1.16
N SER A 219 1.33 -24.25 0.54
CA SER A 219 0.00 -23.63 0.57
C SER A 219 -0.68 -23.69 1.94
N LYS A 220 -0.62 -24.82 2.62
CA LYS A 220 -1.23 -24.99 3.96
C LYS A 220 -0.48 -24.18 5.02
N SER A 221 0.85 -24.17 4.95
CA SER A 221 1.70 -23.35 5.83
C SER A 221 1.44 -21.87 5.64
N MET A 222 1.33 -21.40 4.40
CA MET A 222 0.97 -20.02 4.09
C MET A 222 -0.42 -19.66 4.63
N ASN A 223 -1.40 -20.57 4.51
CA ASN A 223 -2.73 -20.34 5.05
C ASN A 223 -2.72 -20.25 6.59
N ALA A 224 -1.99 -21.14 7.28
CA ALA A 224 -1.80 -21.08 8.73
C ALA A 224 -1.19 -19.74 9.16
N PHE A 225 -0.15 -19.28 8.46
CA PHE A 225 0.48 -17.98 8.67
C PHE A 225 -0.51 -16.81 8.47
N ARG A 226 -1.32 -16.86 7.42
CA ARG A 226 -2.34 -15.84 7.16
C ARG A 226 -3.39 -15.80 8.27
N ILE A 227 -3.89 -16.97 8.72
CA ILE A 227 -4.86 -17.08 9.81
C ILE A 227 -4.27 -16.55 11.13
N PHE A 228 -2.99 -16.86 11.41
CA PHE A 228 -2.28 -16.36 12.59
C PHE A 228 -2.32 -14.82 12.66
N TRP A 229 -1.99 -14.15 11.56
CA TRP A 229 -1.98 -12.69 11.50
C TRP A 229 -3.38 -12.09 11.41
N GLN A 230 -4.34 -12.77 10.78
CA GLN A 230 -5.74 -12.33 10.75
C GLN A 230 -6.33 -12.26 12.15
N LYS A 231 -6.09 -13.26 13.00
CA LYS A 231 -6.53 -13.27 14.41
C LYS A 231 -5.93 -12.12 15.24
N ARG A 232 -4.78 -11.59 14.82
CA ARG A 232 -4.04 -10.52 15.50
C ARG A 232 -4.15 -9.17 14.79
N SER A 233 -4.98 -9.09 13.77
CA SER A 233 -5.26 -7.83 13.07
C SER A 233 -6.20 -6.96 13.90
N PRO A 234 -5.92 -5.66 14.03
CA PRO A 234 -6.85 -4.71 14.64
C PRO A 234 -8.18 -4.59 13.88
N ASP A 235 -8.12 -4.87 12.58
CA ASP A 235 -9.28 -4.84 11.67
C ASP A 235 -9.17 -6.01 10.68
N THR A 236 -10.01 -7.02 10.87
CA THR A 236 -10.02 -8.23 10.04
C THR A 236 -10.67 -8.03 8.66
N THR A 237 -11.30 -6.88 8.43
CA THR A 237 -11.91 -6.55 7.13
C THR A 237 -10.89 -6.02 6.13
N ARG A 238 -9.68 -5.67 6.60
CA ARG A 238 -8.60 -5.12 5.77
C ARG A 238 -7.60 -6.19 5.37
N ALA A 239 -7.17 -6.14 4.11
CA ALA A 239 -6.08 -6.99 3.61
C ALA A 239 -4.72 -6.62 4.21
N PHE A 240 -4.49 -5.32 4.48
CA PHE A 240 -3.27 -4.85 5.14
C PHE A 240 -3.38 -4.94 6.65
N ASN A 241 -2.48 -5.70 7.26
CA ASN A 241 -2.36 -5.84 8.71
C ASN A 241 -1.21 -4.96 9.24
N PRO A 242 -1.51 -3.81 9.89
CA PRO A 242 -0.48 -2.92 10.41
C PRO A 242 0.32 -3.52 11.57
N ALA A 243 -0.27 -4.43 12.35
CA ALA A 243 0.44 -5.11 13.44
C ALA A 243 1.51 -6.07 12.89
N MET A 244 1.18 -6.83 11.84
CA MET A 244 2.14 -7.65 11.10
C MET A 244 3.26 -6.80 10.51
N ALA A 245 2.91 -5.71 9.84
CA ALA A 245 3.87 -4.81 9.21
C ALA A 245 4.88 -4.26 10.22
N GLU A 246 4.40 -3.78 11.36
CA GLU A 246 5.25 -3.24 12.41
C GLU A 246 6.11 -4.32 13.08
N TYR A 247 5.56 -5.51 13.32
CA TYR A 247 6.30 -6.64 13.88
C TYR A 247 7.52 -7.00 13.01
N TYR A 248 7.31 -7.17 11.71
CA TYR A 248 8.39 -7.55 10.80
C TYR A 248 9.35 -6.40 10.50
N ARG A 249 8.88 -5.15 10.52
CA ARG A 249 9.77 -3.98 10.48
C ARG A 249 10.74 -4.00 11.65
N ARG A 250 10.26 -4.29 12.86
CA ARG A 250 11.10 -4.43 14.05
C ARG A 250 12.00 -5.66 13.97
N THR A 251 11.55 -6.74 13.38
CA THR A 251 12.37 -7.93 13.12
C THR A 251 13.56 -7.59 12.23
N ASP A 252 13.35 -6.92 11.10
CA ASP A 252 14.41 -6.47 10.20
C ASP A 252 15.40 -5.52 10.89
N GLU A 253 14.88 -4.58 11.69
CA GLU A 253 15.71 -3.67 12.46
C GLU A 253 16.52 -4.40 13.55
N SER A 254 15.94 -5.42 14.18
CA SER A 254 16.63 -6.25 15.16
C SER A 254 17.78 -7.04 14.54
N ILE A 255 17.60 -7.58 13.34
CA ILE A 255 18.65 -8.26 12.59
C ILE A 255 19.83 -7.30 12.38
N LYS A 256 19.56 -6.07 11.95
CA LYS A 256 20.62 -5.06 11.70
C LYS A 256 21.34 -4.59 12.96
N ARG A 257 20.64 -4.46 14.09
CA ARG A 257 21.17 -3.78 15.28
C ARG A 257 21.76 -4.71 16.32
N PHE A 258 21.27 -5.94 16.41
CA PHE A 258 21.55 -6.81 17.55
C PHE A 258 22.25 -8.12 17.17
N SER A 259 22.61 -8.31 15.90
CA SER A 259 23.50 -9.41 15.50
C SER A 259 24.85 -9.27 16.22
N SER A 260 25.44 -10.40 16.57
CA SER A 260 26.74 -10.50 17.24
C SER A 260 27.59 -11.59 16.62
N ALA A 261 28.85 -11.70 17.04
CA ALA A 261 29.74 -12.77 16.56
C ALA A 261 29.21 -14.18 16.87
N ASN A 262 28.45 -14.34 17.95
CA ASN A 262 27.90 -15.62 18.40
C ASN A 262 26.46 -15.87 17.92
N GLU A 263 25.74 -14.84 17.53
CA GLU A 263 24.36 -14.92 17.04
C GLU A 263 24.19 -13.95 15.86
N SER A 264 24.19 -14.50 14.66
CA SER A 264 24.02 -13.73 13.43
C SER A 264 22.59 -13.19 13.28
N ASP A 265 21.65 -13.88 13.92
CA ASP A 265 20.23 -13.56 13.82
C ASP A 265 19.80 -12.66 14.96
N GLY A 266 20.02 -11.36 14.81
CA GLY A 266 19.77 -10.36 15.86
C GLY A 266 18.37 -10.41 16.47
N TYR A 267 17.35 -10.90 15.73
CA TYR A 267 16.00 -11.10 16.26
C TYR A 267 15.90 -12.21 17.30
N ARG A 268 16.85 -13.14 17.34
CA ARG A 268 16.91 -14.23 18.34
C ARG A 268 17.55 -13.80 19.65
N THR A 269 18.30 -12.70 19.66
CA THR A 269 18.94 -12.18 20.88
C THR A 269 17.90 -11.64 21.87
N ASP A 270 18.25 -11.55 23.15
CA ASP A 270 17.37 -10.96 24.15
C ASP A 270 17.03 -9.49 23.85
N ARG A 271 18.01 -8.70 23.35
CA ARG A 271 17.73 -7.32 22.90
C ARG A 271 16.78 -7.30 21.71
N GLY A 272 16.97 -8.20 20.75
CA GLY A 272 16.08 -8.34 19.60
C GLY A 272 14.66 -8.68 20.02
N ARG A 273 14.49 -9.66 20.91
CA ARG A 273 13.19 -10.04 21.47
C ARG A 273 12.47 -8.86 22.10
N ILE A 274 13.13 -8.15 23.01
CA ILE A 274 12.52 -7.00 23.72
C ILE A 274 12.19 -5.87 22.74
N PHE A 275 13.07 -5.61 21.76
CA PHE A 275 12.83 -4.60 20.73
C PHE A 275 11.64 -4.95 19.82
N ILE A 276 11.51 -6.21 19.41
CA ILE A 276 10.38 -6.66 18.58
C ILE A 276 9.07 -6.49 19.35
N LEU A 277 9.03 -6.91 20.61
CA LEU A 277 7.82 -6.86 21.41
C LEU A 277 7.40 -5.43 21.78
N PHE A 278 8.35 -4.59 22.20
CA PHE A 278 8.03 -3.30 22.79
C PHE A 278 8.48 -2.09 21.95
N GLY A 279 9.24 -2.31 20.87
CA GLY A 279 9.79 -1.25 20.03
C GLY A 279 11.04 -0.61 20.64
N SER A 280 11.35 0.61 20.20
CA SER A 280 12.48 1.36 20.74
C SER A 280 12.23 1.78 22.18
N PRO A 281 13.23 1.62 23.08
CA PRO A 281 13.14 2.15 24.43
C PRO A 281 13.07 3.69 24.43
N SER A 282 12.41 4.27 25.44
CA SER A 282 12.38 5.72 25.66
C SER A 282 13.78 6.27 26.01
N ILE A 283 14.54 5.50 26.81
CA ILE A 283 15.89 5.85 27.24
C ILE A 283 16.77 4.62 27.19
N THR A 284 17.96 4.77 26.66
CA THR A 284 19.03 3.75 26.68
C THR A 284 20.25 4.28 27.42
N ASN A 285 20.61 3.62 28.52
CA ASN A 285 21.82 3.93 29.28
C ASN A 285 22.84 2.80 29.14
N ARG A 286 24.09 3.13 28.83
CA ARG A 286 25.20 2.19 28.74
C ARG A 286 26.18 2.44 29.87
N LEU A 287 26.47 1.37 30.60
CA LEU A 287 27.45 1.38 31.69
C LEU A 287 28.67 0.59 31.25
N LEU A 288 29.76 1.32 30.99
CA LEU A 288 31.06 0.80 30.61
C LEU A 288 32.05 1.12 31.75
N LYS A 289 32.18 0.21 32.74
CA LYS A 289 33.13 0.34 33.81
C LYS A 289 34.38 -0.49 33.52
N PRO A 290 35.59 0.01 33.84
CA PRO A 290 36.79 -0.81 33.75
C PRO A 290 36.63 -2.11 34.55
N ASN A 291 37.08 -3.22 33.99
CA ASN A 291 37.05 -4.54 34.60
C ASN A 291 35.67 -5.13 34.91
N SER A 292 34.59 -4.56 34.39
CA SER A 292 33.25 -5.10 34.49
C SER A 292 32.69 -5.47 33.10
N ALA A 293 31.65 -6.29 33.11
CA ALA A 293 30.91 -6.60 31.89
C ALA A 293 30.12 -5.37 31.43
N PRO A 294 30.13 -5.01 30.14
CA PRO A 294 29.28 -3.97 29.59
C PRO A 294 27.82 -4.24 29.91
N THR A 295 27.13 -3.22 30.40
CA THR A 295 25.72 -3.30 30.77
C THR A 295 24.92 -2.25 30.01
N GLU A 296 23.75 -2.63 29.52
CA GLU A 296 22.84 -1.74 28.82
C GLU A 296 21.47 -1.78 29.51
N ILE A 297 20.91 -0.62 29.82
CA ILE A 297 19.62 -0.49 30.51
C ILE A 297 18.65 0.20 29.55
N TRP A 298 17.57 -0.47 29.22
CA TRP A 298 16.48 0.06 28.41
C TRP A 298 15.30 0.40 29.28
N THR A 299 14.87 1.65 29.20
CA THR A 299 13.71 2.17 29.94
C THR A 299 12.56 2.41 28.98
N TYR A 300 11.40 1.83 29.28
CA TYR A 300 10.13 2.02 28.58
C TYR A 300 9.17 2.79 29.50
N GLU A 301 9.16 4.12 29.38
CA GLU A 301 8.41 5.00 30.30
C GLU A 301 6.90 4.71 30.28
N LYS A 302 6.33 4.47 29.10
CA LYS A 302 4.89 4.15 28.94
C LYS A 302 4.49 2.84 29.62
N LEU A 303 5.41 1.87 29.70
CA LEU A 303 5.19 0.57 30.33
C LEU A 303 5.61 0.57 31.80
N LYS A 304 6.30 1.62 32.26
CA LYS A 304 6.94 1.68 33.59
C LYS A 304 7.85 0.48 33.85
N GLN A 305 8.60 0.07 32.82
CA GLN A 305 9.50 -1.08 32.86
C GLN A 305 10.91 -0.73 32.44
N ARG A 306 11.88 -1.42 33.05
CA ARG A 306 13.29 -1.41 32.68
C ARG A 306 13.77 -2.81 32.41
N PHE A 307 14.58 -2.95 31.35
CA PHE A 307 15.25 -4.18 30.99
C PHE A 307 16.76 -3.97 31.10
N ILE A 308 17.44 -4.81 31.83
CA ILE A 308 18.88 -4.70 32.09
C ILE A 308 19.58 -5.87 31.39
N PHE A 309 20.47 -5.55 30.45
CA PHE A 309 21.22 -6.49 29.66
C PHE A 309 22.71 -6.41 30.00
N THR A 310 23.41 -7.54 29.97
CA THR A 310 24.84 -7.60 30.24
C THR A 310 25.55 -8.50 29.21
N ASP A 311 26.67 -8.00 28.68
CA ASP A 311 27.55 -8.78 27.80
C ASP A 311 28.75 -9.31 28.61
N GLN A 312 28.55 -10.42 29.29
CA GLN A 312 29.59 -11.04 30.18
C GLN A 312 30.82 -11.44 29.41
N ARG A 313 30.68 -11.85 28.15
CA ARG A 313 31.79 -12.38 27.33
C ARG A 313 32.43 -11.32 26.42
N LYS A 314 31.93 -10.12 26.43
CA LYS A 314 32.37 -8.99 25.56
C LYS A 314 32.36 -9.37 24.06
N THR A 315 31.36 -10.12 23.65
CA THR A 315 31.17 -10.59 22.27
C THR A 315 30.12 -9.78 21.51
N GLY A 316 29.51 -8.78 22.14
CA GLY A 316 28.38 -8.04 21.60
C GLY A 316 27.04 -8.70 21.88
N ASN A 317 27.03 -9.91 22.46
CA ASN A 317 25.79 -10.61 22.81
C ASN A 317 25.36 -10.24 24.24
N TYR A 318 24.40 -9.33 24.34
CA TYR A 318 23.83 -8.85 25.58
C TYR A 318 22.66 -9.73 26.03
N ILE A 319 22.81 -10.39 27.18
CA ILE A 319 21.79 -11.27 27.76
C ILE A 319 20.96 -10.47 28.77
N LEU A 320 19.65 -10.65 28.77
CA LEU A 320 18.72 -10.07 29.73
C LEU A 320 18.93 -10.68 31.12
N ILE A 321 19.39 -9.89 32.07
CA ILE A 321 19.64 -10.35 33.45
C ILE A 321 18.55 -9.92 34.43
N LYS A 322 17.84 -8.84 34.11
CA LYS A 322 16.80 -8.33 35.01
C LYS A 322 15.73 -7.55 34.24
N MET A 323 14.49 -7.73 34.66
CA MET A 323 13.35 -6.89 34.33
C MET A 323 12.78 -6.32 35.63
N GLU A 324 12.55 -5.00 35.67
CA GLU A 324 12.03 -4.32 36.85
C GLU A 324 11.00 -3.28 36.47
N ASN A 325 10.00 -3.11 37.34
CA ASN A 325 9.06 -2.00 37.27
C ASN A 325 9.60 -0.81 38.05
N TYR A 326 9.25 0.44 37.65
CA TYR A 326 9.70 1.65 38.35
C TYR A 326 8.61 2.72 38.37
#